data_2b7af159c765f99ff07e9353d89c372e
#
_entry.id   2b7af159c765f99ff07e9353d89c372e
#
_cell.length_a   1.000
_cell.length_b   1.000
_cell.length_c   1.000
_cell.angle_alpha   90.00
_cell.angle_beta   90.00
_cell.angle_gamma   90.00
#
_symmetry.space_group_name_H-M   'P 1'
#
loop_
_entity.id
_entity.type
_entity.pdbx_description
1 polymer ?
#
loop_
_entity_poly.entity_id
_entity_poly.type
_entity_poly.pdbx_seq_one_letter_code
_entity_poly.pdbx_strand_id
1 'polypeptide(L)'
;RYMCVILDFKTMEIVDIIDGRTKKVWSSYTQIIDKKELAKVKYISIDMYETYRFVRNQYFPGAVLICDSFHVIKNINKVLDAIRIKVGKRYQKDSTEYYLLKKFHFLILKNYNDIPFNKARYNKKLKRYIDYHQLLEIILNIDNELTEAYNLKEQYIAFNHYATSEDCREWLSRIIQEYASSEITGFISLSGTLINWFDEICASFNLVDGRRISNGPVEGINSRIDKILSNACGYQNFARMRNRLMYSLNKSSNPSSYAIDETIKREGKKRGSYKKKNQ
;
A
#
# COMPACT_ATOMS: atom_id res chain seq x y z
N ARG A 1 1.11 14.87 10.70
CA ARG A 1 0.11 14.33 11.62
C ARG A 1 -0.42 13.03 11.04
N TYR A 2 -0.40 11.95 11.81
CA TYR A 2 -0.98 10.68 11.39
C TYR A 2 -2.45 10.65 11.71
N MET A 3 -3.28 10.16 10.80
CA MET A 3 -4.67 9.80 11.03
C MET A 3 -4.88 8.33 10.64
N CYS A 4 -5.86 7.69 11.26
CA CYS A 4 -6.25 6.34 10.89
C CYS A 4 -7.63 6.38 10.23
N VAL A 5 -7.74 5.82 9.04
CA VAL A 5 -8.99 5.70 8.29
C VAL A 5 -9.54 4.30 8.51
N ILE A 6 -10.78 4.23 8.96
CA ILE A 6 -11.53 2.99 9.15
C ILE A 6 -12.51 2.86 7.99
N LEU A 7 -12.36 1.80 7.20
CA LEU A 7 -13.18 1.53 6.02
C LEU A 7 -13.96 0.25 6.21
N ASP A 8 -15.23 0.25 5.81
CA ASP A 8 -15.99 -0.98 5.65
C ASP A 8 -15.67 -1.61 4.28
N PHE A 9 -15.15 -2.84 4.32
CA PHE A 9 -14.74 -3.58 3.12
C PHE A 9 -15.92 -3.93 2.19
N LYS A 10 -17.14 -4.09 2.73
CA LYS A 10 -18.32 -4.43 1.92
C LYS A 10 -18.87 -3.24 1.17
N THR A 11 -19.09 -2.15 1.87
CA THR A 11 -19.68 -0.92 1.31
C THR A 11 -18.66 -0.04 0.61
N MET A 12 -17.35 -0.21 0.91
CA MET A 12 -16.26 0.67 0.51
C MET A 12 -16.43 2.11 0.99
N GLU A 13 -17.14 2.28 2.10
CA GLU A 13 -17.35 3.59 2.73
C GLU A 13 -16.50 3.76 3.97
N ILE A 14 -16.12 4.99 4.25
CA ILE A 14 -15.38 5.35 5.45
C ILE A 14 -16.33 5.28 6.63
N VAL A 15 -16.05 4.37 7.56
CA VAL A 15 -16.77 4.27 8.85
C VAL A 15 -16.40 5.44 9.74
N ASP A 16 -15.08 5.72 9.84
CA ASP A 16 -14.58 6.86 10.60
C ASP A 16 -13.12 7.21 10.22
N ILE A 17 -12.72 8.40 10.66
CA ILE A 17 -11.34 8.89 10.61
C ILE A 17 -10.96 9.35 12.02
N ILE A 18 -9.93 8.74 12.60
CA ILE A 18 -9.47 9.06 13.97
C ILE A 18 -8.12 9.77 13.94
N ASP A 19 -7.91 10.66 14.95
CA ASP A 19 -6.73 11.52 15.04
C ASP A 19 -5.55 10.79 15.67
N GLY A 20 -4.90 9.96 14.89
CA GLY A 20 -3.72 9.19 15.28
C GLY A 20 -3.93 7.68 15.23
N ARG A 21 -2.87 6.93 15.60
CA ARG A 21 -2.86 5.46 15.54
C ARG A 21 -2.31 4.80 16.81
N THR A 22 -2.18 5.57 17.89
CA THR A 22 -1.62 5.07 19.16
C THR A 22 -2.64 4.24 19.93
N LYS A 23 -2.16 3.39 20.84
CA LYS A 23 -3.02 2.60 21.75
C LYS A 23 -4.00 3.49 22.53
N LYS A 24 -3.55 4.68 22.98
CA LYS A 24 -4.38 5.65 23.72
C LYS A 24 -5.53 6.17 22.86
N VAL A 25 -5.27 6.50 21.60
CA VAL A 25 -6.30 6.99 20.66
C VAL A 25 -7.35 5.91 20.42
N TRP A 26 -6.92 4.66 20.17
CA TRP A 26 -7.83 3.53 20.00
C TRP A 26 -8.66 3.25 21.25
N SER A 27 -8.04 3.33 22.45
CA SER A 27 -8.78 3.18 23.72
C SER A 27 -9.89 4.21 23.86
N SER A 28 -9.60 5.47 23.59
CA SER A 28 -10.62 6.53 23.67
C SER A 28 -11.72 6.37 22.61
N TYR A 29 -11.36 5.95 21.40
CA TYR A 29 -12.31 5.74 20.32
C TYR A 29 -13.26 4.56 20.59
N THR A 30 -12.75 3.43 21.06
CA THR A 30 -13.57 2.23 21.29
C THR A 30 -14.49 2.36 22.52
N GLN A 31 -14.17 3.24 23.46
CA GLN A 31 -15.03 3.52 24.64
C GLN A 31 -16.38 4.15 24.27
N ILE A 32 -16.46 4.86 23.14
CA ILE A 32 -17.70 5.50 22.69
C ILE A 32 -18.58 4.60 21.80
N ILE A 33 -18.10 3.40 21.47
CA ILE A 33 -18.80 2.44 20.59
C ILE A 33 -19.38 1.31 21.46
N ASP A 34 -20.63 0.94 21.19
CA ASP A 34 -21.24 -0.20 21.86
C ASP A 34 -20.42 -1.48 21.61
N LYS A 35 -20.18 -2.24 22.69
CA LYS A 35 -19.47 -3.54 22.63
C LYS A 35 -20.11 -4.52 21.66
N LYS A 36 -21.45 -4.47 21.52
CA LYS A 36 -22.19 -5.32 20.57
C LYS A 36 -21.84 -4.96 19.11
N GLU A 37 -21.57 -3.68 18.82
CA GLU A 37 -21.15 -3.25 17.49
C GLU A 37 -19.69 -3.67 17.22
N LEU A 38 -18.80 -3.53 18.19
CA LEU A 38 -17.41 -3.99 18.09
C LEU A 38 -17.34 -5.52 17.85
N ALA A 39 -18.23 -6.29 18.50
CA ALA A 39 -18.29 -7.74 18.34
C ALA A 39 -18.77 -8.21 16.94
N LYS A 40 -19.39 -7.34 16.15
CA LYS A 40 -19.80 -7.65 14.77
C LYS A 40 -18.63 -7.65 13.78
N VAL A 41 -17.49 -7.07 14.16
CA VAL A 41 -16.29 -7.01 13.30
C VAL A 41 -15.71 -8.41 13.18
N LYS A 42 -15.70 -8.97 11.96
CA LYS A 42 -15.22 -10.32 11.68
C LYS A 42 -13.77 -10.34 11.20
N TYR A 43 -13.35 -9.34 10.47
CA TYR A 43 -12.04 -9.24 9.86
C TYR A 43 -11.45 -7.84 10.04
N ILE A 44 -10.15 -7.77 10.25
CA ILE A 44 -9.40 -6.51 10.32
C ILE A 44 -8.17 -6.65 9.44
N SER A 45 -8.10 -5.89 8.35
CA SER A 45 -6.92 -5.85 7.49
C SER A 45 -6.01 -4.69 7.90
N ILE A 46 -4.71 -4.98 8.02
CA ILE A 46 -3.71 -4.05 8.53
C ILE A 46 -2.40 -4.11 7.75
N ASP A 47 -1.59 -3.08 7.91
CA ASP A 47 -0.15 -3.18 7.69
C ASP A 47 0.53 -3.92 8.86
N MET A 48 1.79 -4.32 8.69
CA MET A 48 2.55 -5.06 9.71
C MET A 48 2.99 -4.13 10.87
N TYR A 49 2.02 -3.52 11.55
CA TYR A 49 2.25 -2.65 12.69
C TYR A 49 1.70 -3.25 13.98
N GLU A 50 2.56 -3.56 14.94
CA GLU A 50 2.23 -4.29 16.18
C GLU A 50 1.10 -3.66 17.02
N THR A 51 0.92 -2.35 16.95
CA THR A 51 -0.18 -1.69 17.66
C THR A 51 -1.54 -2.25 17.25
N TYR A 52 -1.71 -2.66 15.99
CA TYR A 52 -2.98 -3.20 15.52
C TYR A 52 -3.27 -4.62 16.04
N ARG A 53 -2.25 -5.43 16.33
CA ARG A 53 -2.43 -6.68 17.08
C ARG A 53 -2.98 -6.42 18.48
N PHE A 54 -2.41 -5.42 19.17
CA PHE A 54 -2.93 -5.01 20.48
C PHE A 54 -4.39 -4.54 20.36
N VAL A 55 -4.70 -3.69 19.39
CA VAL A 55 -6.06 -3.17 19.16
C VAL A 55 -7.04 -4.31 18.90
N ARG A 56 -6.69 -5.27 18.03
CA ARG A 56 -7.50 -6.46 17.77
C ARG A 56 -7.74 -7.27 19.04
N ASN A 57 -6.69 -7.62 19.76
CA ASN A 57 -6.78 -8.46 20.95
C ASN A 57 -7.62 -7.81 22.05
N GLN A 58 -7.50 -6.49 22.22
CA GLN A 58 -8.16 -5.75 23.29
C GLN A 58 -9.61 -5.41 22.97
N TYR A 59 -9.92 -5.03 21.73
CA TYR A 59 -11.22 -4.44 21.39
C TYR A 59 -12.04 -5.28 20.41
N PHE A 60 -11.41 -6.18 19.66
CA PHE A 60 -12.05 -7.02 18.63
C PHE A 60 -11.62 -8.50 18.77
N PRO A 61 -11.75 -9.14 19.95
CA PRO A 61 -11.16 -10.46 20.20
C PRO A 61 -11.70 -11.56 19.26
N GLY A 62 -12.90 -11.40 18.74
CA GLY A 62 -13.50 -12.34 17.76
C GLY A 62 -13.09 -12.09 16.31
N ALA A 63 -12.39 -11.00 16.01
CA ALA A 63 -12.02 -10.68 14.64
C ALA A 63 -10.76 -11.42 14.20
N VAL A 64 -10.72 -11.87 12.95
CA VAL A 64 -9.53 -12.42 12.31
C VAL A 64 -8.67 -11.26 11.82
N LEU A 65 -7.40 -11.24 12.24
CA LEU A 65 -6.44 -10.24 11.77
C LEU A 65 -5.82 -10.71 10.45
N ILE A 66 -5.72 -9.82 9.49
CA ILE A 66 -5.22 -10.09 8.14
C ILE A 66 -4.08 -9.13 7.83
N CYS A 67 -2.94 -9.68 7.43
CA CYS A 67 -1.83 -8.88 6.91
C CYS A 67 -2.01 -8.63 5.42
N ASP A 68 -1.97 -7.37 5.00
CA ASP A 68 -2.03 -7.02 3.59
C ASP A 68 -0.73 -7.41 2.85
N SER A 69 -0.89 -8.23 1.82
CA SER A 69 0.21 -8.75 1.00
C SER A 69 1.06 -7.65 0.35
N PHE A 70 0.46 -6.50 0.02
CA PHE A 70 1.21 -5.36 -0.54
C PHE A 70 2.35 -4.90 0.37
N HIS A 71 2.12 -4.86 1.68
CA HIS A 71 3.14 -4.45 2.64
C HIS A 71 4.28 -5.45 2.76
N VAL A 72 4.00 -6.75 2.62
CA VAL A 72 5.04 -7.79 2.55
C VAL A 72 5.88 -7.62 1.29
N ILE A 73 5.24 -7.53 0.12
CA ILE A 73 5.91 -7.32 -1.17
C ILE A 73 6.75 -6.04 -1.16
N LYS A 74 6.24 -4.96 -0.57
CA LYS A 74 6.96 -3.71 -0.40
C LYS A 74 8.25 -3.88 0.41
N ASN A 75 8.22 -4.70 1.46
CA ASN A 75 9.42 -4.98 2.27
C ASN A 75 10.43 -5.84 1.48
N ILE A 76 9.97 -6.84 0.74
CA ILE A 76 10.81 -7.64 -0.16
C ILE A 76 11.48 -6.73 -1.20
N ASN A 77 10.71 -5.86 -1.85
CA ASN A 77 11.23 -4.92 -2.83
C ASN A 77 12.26 -3.94 -2.24
N LYS A 78 12.12 -3.53 -0.97
CA LYS A 78 13.14 -2.71 -0.29
C LYS A 78 14.46 -3.45 -0.13
N VAL A 79 14.43 -4.73 0.22
CA VAL A 79 15.64 -5.56 0.32
C VAL A 79 16.30 -5.70 -1.06
N LEU A 80 15.52 -6.04 -2.07
CA LEU A 80 16.00 -6.18 -3.45
C LEU A 80 16.60 -4.87 -3.99
N ASP A 81 15.97 -3.72 -3.73
CA ASP A 81 16.50 -2.42 -4.16
C ASP A 81 17.79 -2.04 -3.42
N ALA A 82 17.91 -2.40 -2.14
CA ALA A 82 19.15 -2.22 -1.39
C ALA A 82 20.31 -3.03 -1.98
N ILE A 83 20.04 -4.28 -2.40
CA ILE A 83 21.03 -5.13 -3.07
C ILE A 83 21.42 -4.53 -4.43
N ARG A 84 20.45 -4.12 -5.24
CA ARG A 84 20.71 -3.42 -6.51
C ARG A 84 21.61 -2.20 -6.32
N ILE A 85 21.34 -1.39 -5.29
CA ILE A 85 22.16 -0.21 -4.96
C ILE A 85 23.56 -0.63 -4.53
N LYS A 86 23.68 -1.68 -3.69
CA LYS A 86 24.97 -2.23 -3.25
C LYS A 86 25.80 -2.72 -4.43
N VAL A 87 25.20 -3.50 -5.33
CA VAL A 87 25.84 -3.99 -6.56
C VAL A 87 26.25 -2.82 -7.45
N GLY A 88 25.35 -1.84 -7.66
CA GLY A 88 25.62 -0.67 -8.48
C GLY A 88 26.84 0.16 -8.01
N LYS A 89 27.11 0.19 -6.71
CA LYS A 89 28.27 0.89 -6.13
C LYS A 89 29.61 0.22 -6.46
N ARG A 90 29.62 -1.03 -6.92
CA ARG A 90 30.84 -1.73 -7.34
C ARG A 90 31.32 -1.28 -8.73
N TYR A 91 30.48 -0.57 -9.49
CA TYR A 91 30.74 -0.14 -10.87
C TYR A 91 30.97 1.37 -10.97
N GLN A 92 31.77 1.77 -11.94
CA GLN A 92 31.98 3.17 -12.27
C GLN A 92 30.71 3.80 -12.85
N LYS A 93 30.48 5.09 -12.60
CA LYS A 93 29.25 5.80 -12.99
C LYS A 93 28.98 5.83 -14.50
N ASP A 94 30.01 5.73 -15.32
CA ASP A 94 29.95 5.71 -16.79
C ASP A 94 29.86 4.28 -17.38
N SER A 95 30.01 3.23 -16.56
CA SER A 95 29.89 1.85 -16.98
C SER A 95 28.50 1.50 -17.49
N THR A 96 28.43 0.46 -18.31
CA THR A 96 27.16 -0.08 -18.81
C THR A 96 26.32 -0.69 -17.69
N GLU A 97 26.95 -1.39 -16.75
CA GLU A 97 26.32 -2.05 -15.61
C GLU A 97 25.65 -1.01 -14.69
N TYR A 98 26.37 0.05 -14.32
CA TYR A 98 25.79 1.12 -13.52
C TYR A 98 24.61 1.80 -14.21
N TYR A 99 24.73 2.07 -15.50
CA TYR A 99 23.66 2.65 -16.30
C TYR A 99 22.41 1.76 -16.30
N LEU A 100 22.57 0.45 -16.50
CA LEU A 100 21.47 -0.50 -16.50
C LEU A 100 20.78 -0.59 -15.15
N LEU A 101 21.54 -0.79 -14.09
CA LEU A 101 21.04 -0.90 -12.72
C LEU A 101 20.31 0.38 -12.25
N LYS A 102 20.77 1.55 -12.70
CA LYS A 102 20.16 2.84 -12.33
C LYS A 102 18.93 3.18 -13.16
N LYS A 103 19.00 3.05 -14.47
CA LYS A 103 17.95 3.49 -15.39
C LYS A 103 16.77 2.53 -15.44
N PHE A 104 17.04 1.23 -15.38
CA PHE A 104 16.05 0.18 -15.54
C PHE A 104 15.71 -0.55 -14.24
N HIS A 105 15.98 0.10 -13.07
CA HIS A 105 15.66 -0.46 -11.75
C HIS A 105 14.19 -0.89 -11.61
N PHE A 106 13.28 -0.21 -12.30
CA PHE A 106 11.86 -0.53 -12.27
C PHE A 106 11.55 -1.94 -12.81
N LEU A 107 12.39 -2.50 -13.70
CA LEU A 107 12.21 -3.87 -14.21
C LEU A 107 12.48 -4.90 -13.10
N ILE A 108 13.47 -4.65 -12.25
CA ILE A 108 13.81 -5.52 -11.13
C ILE A 108 12.69 -5.52 -10.08
N LEU A 109 12.08 -4.35 -9.82
CA LEU A 109 11.05 -4.20 -8.79
C LEU A 109 9.65 -4.64 -9.26
N LYS A 110 9.40 -4.71 -10.56
CA LYS A 110 8.16 -5.27 -11.11
C LYS A 110 8.15 -6.80 -10.98
N ASN A 111 6.95 -7.37 -10.87
CA ASN A 111 6.77 -8.81 -11.03
C ASN A 111 7.05 -9.18 -12.49
N TYR A 112 7.60 -10.34 -12.73
CA TYR A 112 7.96 -10.77 -14.09
C TYR A 112 6.77 -10.70 -15.06
N ASN A 113 5.61 -11.20 -14.65
CA ASN A 113 4.39 -11.21 -15.45
C ASN A 113 3.78 -9.82 -15.71
N ASP A 114 4.14 -8.82 -14.91
CA ASP A 114 3.67 -7.44 -15.05
C ASP A 114 4.58 -6.60 -15.97
N ILE A 115 5.68 -7.18 -16.44
CA ILE A 115 6.57 -6.50 -17.39
C ILE A 115 5.89 -6.47 -18.76
N PRO A 116 5.59 -5.29 -19.32
CA PRO A 116 4.87 -5.22 -20.58
C PRO A 116 5.73 -5.73 -21.73
N PHE A 117 5.11 -6.51 -22.61
CA PHE A 117 5.71 -6.82 -23.90
C PHE A 117 5.79 -5.54 -24.75
N ASN A 118 6.98 -5.07 -24.99
CA ASN A 118 7.23 -3.87 -25.78
C ASN A 118 8.05 -4.18 -27.03
N LYS A 119 7.88 -3.37 -28.07
CA LYS A 119 8.78 -3.45 -29.24
C LYS A 119 10.21 -3.13 -28.81
N ALA A 120 11.16 -3.91 -29.29
CA ALA A 120 12.57 -3.66 -29.07
C ALA A 120 12.96 -2.24 -29.49
N ARG A 121 13.68 -1.53 -28.62
CA ARG A 121 14.17 -0.16 -28.85
C ARG A 121 15.69 -0.15 -28.86
N TYR A 122 16.28 0.72 -29.67
CA TYR A 122 17.73 0.84 -29.72
C TYR A 122 18.28 1.41 -28.42
N ASN A 123 19.11 0.61 -27.74
CA ASN A 123 19.81 1.03 -26.53
C ASN A 123 21.23 1.49 -26.91
N LYS A 124 21.51 2.79 -26.73
CA LYS A 124 22.81 3.40 -27.12
C LYS A 124 24.00 2.82 -26.36
N LYS A 125 23.84 2.41 -25.09
CA LYS A 125 24.94 1.81 -24.29
C LYS A 125 25.22 0.38 -24.71
N LEU A 126 24.18 -0.40 -25.00
CA LEU A 126 24.31 -1.79 -25.47
C LEU A 126 24.53 -1.89 -26.98
N LYS A 127 24.39 -0.78 -27.73
CA LYS A 127 24.53 -0.72 -29.20
C LYS A 127 23.67 -1.75 -29.97
N ARG A 128 22.48 -2.06 -29.44
CA ARG A 128 21.54 -3.02 -30.05
C ARG A 128 20.08 -2.71 -29.73
N TYR A 129 19.18 -3.28 -30.55
CA TYR A 129 17.74 -3.28 -30.25
C TYR A 129 17.45 -4.30 -29.16
N ILE A 130 16.66 -3.94 -28.17
CA ILE A 130 16.37 -4.77 -27.00
C ILE A 130 15.00 -4.41 -26.41
N ASP A 131 14.26 -5.41 -25.96
CA ASP A 131 13.02 -5.27 -25.21
C ASP A 131 13.26 -5.33 -23.70
N TYR A 132 12.17 -5.19 -22.90
CA TYR A 132 12.30 -5.15 -21.45
C TYR A 132 12.64 -6.50 -20.82
N HIS A 133 12.19 -7.62 -21.38
CA HIS A 133 12.52 -8.94 -20.84
C HIS A 133 14.01 -9.25 -21.07
N GLN A 134 14.51 -9.00 -22.28
CA GLN A 134 15.94 -9.12 -22.57
C GLN A 134 16.80 -8.16 -21.72
N LEU A 135 16.31 -6.94 -21.45
CA LEU A 135 16.99 -6.01 -20.55
C LEU A 135 17.06 -6.55 -19.13
N LEU A 136 15.96 -7.10 -18.61
CA LEU A 136 15.93 -7.71 -17.29
C LEU A 136 16.94 -8.86 -17.18
N GLU A 137 16.99 -9.76 -18.15
CA GLU A 137 17.97 -10.86 -18.18
C GLU A 137 19.42 -10.35 -18.11
N ILE A 138 19.75 -9.31 -18.90
CA ILE A 138 21.08 -8.71 -18.83
C ILE A 138 21.37 -8.09 -17.48
N ILE A 139 20.39 -7.43 -16.87
CA ILE A 139 20.55 -6.78 -15.57
C ILE A 139 20.76 -7.82 -14.48
N LEU A 140 20.02 -8.91 -14.50
CA LEU A 140 20.16 -9.99 -13.54
C LEU A 140 21.52 -10.68 -13.66
N ASN A 141 22.02 -10.88 -14.88
CA ASN A 141 23.36 -11.47 -15.13
C ASN A 141 24.54 -10.57 -14.74
N ILE A 142 24.33 -9.35 -14.25
CA ILE A 142 25.40 -8.47 -13.75
C ILE A 142 26.00 -9.03 -12.45
N ASP A 143 25.16 -9.63 -11.58
CA ASP A 143 25.60 -10.07 -10.26
C ASP A 143 24.72 -11.22 -9.73
N ASN A 144 25.35 -12.28 -9.22
CA ASN A 144 24.63 -13.46 -8.73
C ASN A 144 23.77 -13.17 -7.50
N GLU A 145 24.22 -12.28 -6.59
CA GLU A 145 23.44 -11.86 -5.41
C GLU A 145 22.13 -11.17 -5.85
N LEU A 146 22.20 -10.37 -6.94
CA LEU A 146 21.01 -9.72 -7.50
C LEU A 146 20.05 -10.73 -8.13
N THR A 147 20.58 -11.72 -8.84
CA THR A 147 19.77 -12.80 -9.45
C THR A 147 19.08 -13.64 -8.39
N GLU A 148 19.79 -14.04 -7.34
CA GLU A 148 19.22 -14.78 -6.20
C GLU A 148 18.11 -13.97 -5.53
N ALA A 149 18.39 -12.71 -5.21
CA ALA A 149 17.41 -11.82 -4.58
C ALA A 149 16.14 -11.63 -5.43
N TYR A 150 16.30 -11.53 -6.76
CA TYR A 150 15.17 -11.45 -7.68
C TYR A 150 14.34 -12.74 -7.67
N ASN A 151 14.98 -13.90 -7.70
CA ASN A 151 14.30 -15.19 -7.66
C ASN A 151 13.53 -15.39 -6.35
N LEU A 152 14.11 -15.04 -5.21
CA LEU A 152 13.43 -15.07 -3.90
C LEU A 152 12.21 -14.15 -3.87
N LYS A 153 12.29 -12.97 -4.49
CA LYS A 153 11.12 -12.09 -4.66
C LYS A 153 10.04 -12.77 -5.48
N GLU A 154 10.37 -13.32 -6.65
CA GLU A 154 9.39 -13.95 -7.55
C GLU A 154 8.71 -15.17 -6.91
N GLN A 155 9.40 -15.92 -6.06
CA GLN A 155 8.79 -17.00 -5.28
C GLN A 155 7.66 -16.50 -4.36
N TYR A 156 7.89 -15.38 -3.64
CA TYR A 156 6.83 -14.79 -2.82
C TYR A 156 5.68 -14.23 -3.68
N ILE A 157 5.98 -13.66 -4.83
CA ILE A 157 4.96 -13.18 -5.78
C ILE A 157 4.10 -14.35 -6.29
N ALA A 158 4.73 -15.48 -6.67
CA ALA A 158 4.02 -16.69 -7.08
C ALA A 158 3.13 -17.23 -5.96
N PHE A 159 3.65 -17.33 -4.74
CA PHE A 159 2.86 -17.67 -3.55
C PHE A 159 1.65 -16.76 -3.39
N ASN A 160 1.86 -15.44 -3.40
CA ASN A 160 0.76 -14.49 -3.22
C ASN A 160 -0.31 -14.58 -4.32
N HIS A 161 0.07 -15.00 -5.53
CA HIS A 161 -0.83 -15.08 -6.68
C HIS A 161 -1.58 -16.42 -6.76
N TYR A 162 -0.89 -17.53 -6.49
CA TYR A 162 -1.40 -18.86 -6.77
C TYR A 162 -1.81 -19.67 -5.54
N ALA A 163 -1.33 -19.33 -4.33
CA ALA A 163 -1.69 -20.07 -3.13
C ALA A 163 -3.16 -19.87 -2.78
N THR A 164 -3.71 -20.88 -2.14
CA THR A 164 -5.09 -20.95 -1.64
C THR A 164 -5.11 -20.94 -0.10
N SER A 165 -6.29 -20.86 0.50
CA SER A 165 -6.44 -20.99 1.96
C SER A 165 -6.00 -22.38 2.48
N GLU A 166 -5.99 -23.42 1.62
CA GLU A 166 -5.66 -24.79 2.00
C GLU A 166 -4.15 -25.03 2.03
N ASP A 167 -3.40 -24.48 1.08
CA ASP A 167 -1.97 -24.72 0.88
C ASP A 167 -1.05 -23.57 1.30
N CYS A 168 -1.61 -22.40 1.60
CA CYS A 168 -0.83 -21.21 1.93
C CYS A 168 0.14 -21.42 3.11
N ARG A 169 -0.23 -22.21 4.11
CA ARG A 169 0.62 -22.45 5.28
C ARG A 169 1.88 -23.26 4.92
N GLU A 170 1.71 -24.32 4.15
CA GLU A 170 2.83 -25.14 3.70
C GLU A 170 3.74 -24.36 2.76
N TRP A 171 3.17 -23.65 1.80
CA TRP A 171 3.93 -22.88 0.83
C TRP A 171 4.72 -21.72 1.51
N LEU A 172 4.07 -20.97 2.39
CA LEU A 172 4.74 -19.91 3.15
C LEU A 172 5.87 -20.46 4.03
N SER A 173 5.69 -21.65 4.63
CA SER A 173 6.74 -22.30 5.41
C SER A 173 7.98 -22.62 4.57
N ARG A 174 7.80 -23.08 3.33
CA ARG A 174 8.90 -23.33 2.39
C ARG A 174 9.65 -22.04 2.05
N ILE A 175 8.92 -20.95 1.74
CA ILE A 175 9.53 -19.64 1.46
C ILE A 175 10.33 -19.13 2.65
N ILE A 176 9.81 -19.29 3.87
CA ILE A 176 10.52 -18.91 5.09
C ILE A 176 11.83 -19.68 5.22
N GLN A 177 11.84 -20.98 4.95
CA GLN A 177 13.05 -21.82 4.98
C GLN A 177 14.07 -21.35 3.93
N GLU A 178 13.64 -21.08 2.71
CA GLU A 178 14.51 -20.58 1.65
C GLU A 178 15.10 -19.22 1.98
N TYR A 179 14.28 -18.29 2.52
CA TYR A 179 14.77 -16.99 2.99
C TYR A 179 15.77 -17.11 4.14
N ALA A 180 15.53 -18.03 5.09
CA ALA A 180 16.41 -18.25 6.22
C ALA A 180 17.75 -18.93 5.84
N SER A 181 17.75 -19.73 4.78
CA SER A 181 18.94 -20.41 4.24
C SER A 181 19.72 -19.60 3.20
N SER A 182 19.19 -18.45 2.76
CA SER A 182 19.89 -17.55 1.84
C SER A 182 21.13 -16.92 2.48
N GLU A 183 22.16 -16.64 1.70
CA GLU A 183 23.33 -15.87 2.16
C GLU A 183 23.03 -14.35 2.25
N ILE A 184 21.88 -13.90 1.80
CA ILE A 184 21.48 -12.50 1.77
C ILE A 184 20.84 -12.11 3.12
N THR A 185 21.58 -11.36 3.95
CA THR A 185 21.14 -10.93 5.28
C THR A 185 19.76 -10.26 5.30
N GLY A 186 19.41 -9.54 4.24
CA GLY A 186 18.10 -8.91 4.10
C GLY A 186 16.96 -9.93 4.02
N PHE A 187 17.14 -11.05 3.32
CA PHE A 187 16.15 -12.13 3.23
C PHE A 187 16.10 -12.96 4.52
N ILE A 188 17.25 -13.18 5.19
CA ILE A 188 17.27 -13.79 6.53
C ILE A 188 16.43 -12.94 7.51
N SER A 189 16.57 -11.62 7.49
CA SER A 189 15.74 -10.74 8.33
C SER A 189 14.26 -10.78 7.95
N LEU A 190 13.95 -10.89 6.65
CA LEU A 190 12.57 -11.06 6.17
C LEU A 190 11.95 -12.38 6.62
N SER A 191 12.71 -13.48 6.69
CA SER A 191 12.18 -14.75 7.20
C SER A 191 11.64 -14.61 8.62
N GLY A 192 12.37 -13.90 9.51
CA GLY A 192 11.87 -13.56 10.84
C GLY A 192 10.60 -12.72 10.84
N THR A 193 10.47 -11.78 9.89
CA THR A 193 9.26 -10.99 9.72
C THR A 193 8.08 -11.86 9.24
N LEU A 194 8.31 -12.77 8.29
CA LEU A 194 7.28 -13.70 7.81
C LEU A 194 6.83 -14.67 8.89
N ILE A 195 7.75 -15.17 9.73
CA ILE A 195 7.43 -16.01 10.90
C ILE A 195 6.53 -15.22 11.86
N ASN A 196 6.91 -13.99 12.19
CA ASN A 196 6.15 -13.16 13.12
C ASN A 196 4.72 -12.85 12.63
N TRP A 197 4.51 -12.73 11.31
CA TRP A 197 3.21 -12.42 10.72
C TRP A 197 2.57 -13.61 9.99
N PHE A 198 2.99 -14.83 10.31
CA PHE A 198 2.63 -16.04 9.59
C PHE A 198 1.12 -16.27 9.50
N ASP A 199 0.45 -16.22 10.66
CA ASP A 199 -0.99 -16.47 10.72
C ASP A 199 -1.80 -15.40 10.02
N GLU A 200 -1.42 -14.14 10.16
CA GLU A 200 -2.09 -13.01 9.51
C GLU A 200 -1.87 -12.98 7.98
N ILE A 201 -0.69 -13.42 7.53
CA ILE A 201 -0.41 -13.58 6.08
C ILE A 201 -1.28 -14.72 5.54
N CYS A 202 -1.32 -15.89 6.19
CA CYS A 202 -2.16 -16.99 5.76
C CYS A 202 -3.66 -16.64 5.82
N ALA A 203 -4.10 -15.88 6.82
CA ALA A 203 -5.47 -15.39 6.91
C ALA A 203 -5.87 -14.48 5.74
N SER A 204 -4.91 -13.86 5.04
CA SER A 204 -5.20 -13.03 3.86
C SER A 204 -5.72 -13.82 2.66
N PHE A 205 -5.59 -15.14 2.67
CA PHE A 205 -6.12 -16.01 1.61
C PHE A 205 -7.60 -16.37 1.81
N ASN A 206 -8.20 -16.04 2.96
CA ASN A 206 -9.62 -16.16 3.16
C ASN A 206 -10.38 -15.20 2.24
N LEU A 207 -11.45 -15.74 1.63
CA LEU A 207 -12.30 -14.96 0.75
C LEU A 207 -13.53 -14.44 1.51
N VAL A 208 -13.85 -13.18 1.31
CA VAL A 208 -15.11 -12.58 1.77
C VAL A 208 -15.86 -12.08 0.53
N ASP A 209 -17.07 -12.61 0.33
CA ASP A 209 -17.87 -12.36 -0.86
C ASP A 209 -17.06 -12.61 -2.18
N GLY A 210 -16.26 -13.70 -2.20
CA GLY A 210 -15.45 -14.10 -3.36
C GLY A 210 -14.19 -13.27 -3.60
N ARG A 211 -13.85 -12.35 -2.69
CA ARG A 211 -12.69 -11.45 -2.81
C ARG A 211 -11.75 -11.59 -1.62
N ARG A 212 -10.45 -11.55 -1.87
CA ARG A 212 -9.45 -11.42 -0.80
C ARG A 212 -9.55 -10.02 -0.17
N ILE A 213 -9.47 -9.97 1.16
CA ILE A 213 -9.42 -8.71 1.87
C ILE A 213 -8.01 -8.12 1.71
N SER A 214 -7.95 -6.85 1.27
CA SER A 214 -6.71 -6.10 1.12
C SER A 214 -6.89 -4.64 1.54
N ASN A 215 -5.77 -3.94 1.77
CA ASN A 215 -5.77 -2.51 2.06
C ASN A 215 -5.87 -1.62 0.81
N GLY A 216 -5.91 -2.19 -0.39
CA GLY A 216 -6.01 -1.42 -1.64
C GLY A 216 -7.13 -0.36 -1.65
N PRO A 217 -8.36 -0.68 -1.19
CA PRO A 217 -9.43 0.32 -1.07
C PRO A 217 -9.07 1.49 -0.15
N VAL A 218 -8.44 1.20 1.01
CA VAL A 218 -7.99 2.23 1.96
C VAL A 218 -6.88 3.10 1.36
N GLU A 219 -5.95 2.51 0.62
CA GLU A 219 -4.89 3.25 -0.08
C GLU A 219 -5.47 4.19 -1.15
N GLY A 220 -6.46 3.72 -1.91
CA GLY A 220 -7.20 4.55 -2.86
C GLY A 220 -7.89 5.74 -2.18
N ILE A 221 -8.50 5.52 -1.01
CA ILE A 221 -9.11 6.58 -0.21
C ILE A 221 -8.05 7.52 0.34
N ASN A 222 -6.94 7.02 0.90
CA ASN A 222 -5.83 7.85 1.38
C ASN A 222 -5.31 8.79 0.30
N SER A 223 -5.12 8.29 -0.93
CA SER A 223 -4.72 9.12 -2.07
C SER A 223 -5.73 10.23 -2.41
N ARG A 224 -7.02 9.97 -2.24
CA ARG A 224 -8.09 10.98 -2.41
C ARG A 224 -8.10 11.98 -1.27
N ILE A 225 -7.89 11.53 -0.03
CA ILE A 225 -7.72 12.37 1.16
C ILE A 225 -6.56 13.34 0.96
N ASP A 226 -5.40 12.84 0.55
CA ASP A 226 -4.21 13.67 0.32
C ASP A 226 -4.46 14.77 -0.72
N LYS A 227 -5.20 14.47 -1.79
CA LYS A 227 -5.62 15.47 -2.78
C LYS A 227 -6.54 16.54 -2.18
N ILE A 228 -7.53 16.14 -1.36
CA ILE A 228 -8.43 17.08 -0.70
C ILE A 228 -7.67 17.98 0.28
N LEU A 229 -6.76 17.40 1.07
CA LEU A 229 -5.94 18.13 2.04
C LEU A 229 -4.98 19.10 1.36
N SER A 230 -4.34 18.67 0.26
CA SER A 230 -3.45 19.51 -0.54
C SER A 230 -4.20 20.72 -1.13
N ASN A 231 -5.38 20.48 -1.72
CA ASN A 231 -6.21 21.54 -2.30
C ASN A 231 -6.77 22.52 -1.27
N ALA A 232 -6.90 22.08 -0.03
CA ALA A 232 -7.43 22.91 1.06
C ALA A 232 -6.37 23.79 1.74
N CYS A 233 -5.09 23.70 1.30
CA CYS A 233 -3.96 24.41 1.92
C CYS A 233 -3.83 24.18 3.44
N GLY A 234 -4.33 23.04 3.93
CA GLY A 234 -4.24 22.61 5.31
C GLY A 234 -5.53 22.82 6.13
N TYR A 235 -5.59 22.11 7.24
CA TYR A 235 -6.68 22.20 8.23
C TYR A 235 -6.09 22.36 9.63
N GLN A 236 -6.57 23.37 10.37
CA GLN A 236 -6.21 23.56 11.77
C GLN A 236 -7.08 22.73 12.72
N ASN A 237 -8.35 22.50 12.36
CA ASN A 237 -9.32 21.78 13.19
C ASN A 237 -9.58 20.39 12.61
N PHE A 238 -9.23 19.35 13.39
CA PHE A 238 -9.42 17.97 12.99
C PHE A 238 -10.88 17.60 12.78
N ALA A 239 -11.79 18.01 13.63
CA ALA A 239 -13.21 17.65 13.52
C ALA A 239 -13.83 18.19 12.22
N ARG A 240 -13.50 19.45 11.85
CA ARG A 240 -13.94 20.03 10.57
C ARG A 240 -13.35 19.30 9.38
N MET A 241 -12.07 18.95 9.44
CA MET A 241 -11.40 18.16 8.42
C MET A 241 -12.07 16.79 8.27
N ARG A 242 -12.23 16.04 9.36
CA ARG A 242 -12.89 14.75 9.40
C ARG A 242 -14.28 14.81 8.76
N ASN A 243 -15.13 15.73 9.19
CA ASN A 243 -16.47 15.87 8.64
C ASN A 243 -16.43 16.13 7.13
N ARG A 244 -15.57 17.03 6.65
CA ARG A 244 -15.44 17.28 5.21
C ARG A 244 -15.00 16.05 4.43
N LEU A 245 -14.03 15.28 4.95
CA LEU A 245 -13.56 14.05 4.32
C LEU A 245 -14.67 13.00 4.27
N MET A 246 -15.39 12.79 5.38
CA MET A 246 -16.52 11.86 5.46
C MET A 246 -17.59 12.21 4.42
N TYR A 247 -18.02 13.47 4.36
CA TYR A 247 -19.03 13.93 3.39
C TYR A 247 -18.56 13.91 1.95
N SER A 248 -17.27 14.14 1.69
CA SER A 248 -16.75 14.20 0.32
C SER A 248 -16.46 12.81 -0.28
N LEU A 249 -16.22 11.81 0.56
CA LEU A 249 -15.71 10.51 0.11
C LEU A 249 -16.74 9.39 0.21
N ASN A 250 -17.72 9.49 1.12
CA ASN A 250 -18.80 8.52 1.24
C ASN A 250 -19.94 8.84 0.28
N LYS A 251 -20.47 7.81 -0.38
CA LYS A 251 -21.59 7.96 -1.33
C LYS A 251 -22.90 8.22 -0.62
N SER A 252 -23.14 7.53 0.52
CA SER A 252 -24.36 7.63 1.31
C SER A 252 -24.52 8.98 2.01
N SER A 253 -23.41 9.66 2.30
CA SER A 253 -23.40 11.01 2.87
C SER A 253 -23.27 12.11 1.83
N ASN A 254 -23.34 11.77 0.54
CA ASN A 254 -23.23 12.75 -0.53
C ASN A 254 -24.49 13.63 -0.54
N PRO A 255 -24.39 14.96 -0.32
CA PRO A 255 -25.53 15.86 -0.26
C PRO A 255 -26.22 16.09 -1.62
N SER A 256 -26.04 15.21 -2.59
CA SER A 256 -26.88 15.20 -3.79
C SER A 256 -28.36 14.99 -3.47
N SER A 257 -28.68 14.53 -2.25
CA SER A 257 -30.03 14.51 -1.70
C SER A 257 -30.45 15.81 -1.00
N TYR A 258 -29.51 16.73 -0.70
CA TYR A 258 -29.90 18.10 -0.45
C TYR A 258 -30.29 18.70 -1.80
N ALA A 259 -31.57 18.59 -2.15
CA ALA A 259 -32.16 19.54 -3.07
C ALA A 259 -31.68 20.92 -2.58
N ILE A 260 -30.80 21.53 -3.35
CA ILE A 260 -30.51 22.95 -3.15
C ILE A 260 -31.87 23.57 -3.28
N ASP A 261 -32.42 24.04 -2.16
CA ASP A 261 -33.68 24.73 -2.18
C ASP A 261 -33.48 25.90 -3.15
N GLU A 262 -34.01 25.78 -4.38
CA GLU A 262 -33.84 26.78 -5.41
C GLU A 262 -34.43 28.15 -4.98
N THR A 263 -35.14 28.16 -3.85
CA THR A 263 -35.66 29.39 -3.22
C THR A 263 -34.56 30.23 -2.55
N ILE A 264 -33.38 29.69 -2.24
CA ILE A 264 -32.23 30.49 -1.79
C ILE A 264 -31.48 31.02 -3.02
N LYS A 265 -32.10 31.82 -3.84
CA LYS A 265 -31.39 32.74 -4.72
C LYS A 265 -30.65 33.71 -3.84
N ARG A 266 -29.32 33.44 -3.63
CA ARG A 266 -28.43 34.45 -3.07
C ARG A 266 -28.48 35.61 -4.05
N GLU A 267 -29.18 36.68 -3.72
CA GLU A 267 -29.02 37.96 -4.39
C GLU A 267 -27.53 38.32 -4.29
N GLY A 268 -26.85 38.07 -5.39
CA GLY A 268 -25.44 38.39 -5.49
C GLY A 268 -25.29 39.89 -5.29
N LYS A 269 -24.63 40.35 -4.24
CA LYS A 269 -24.23 41.75 -4.12
C LYS A 269 -23.61 42.15 -5.47
N LYS A 270 -24.25 43.01 -6.21
CA LYS A 270 -23.72 43.59 -7.45
C LYS A 270 -22.32 44.16 -7.09
N ARG A 271 -21.26 43.62 -7.63
CA ARG A 271 -19.92 44.19 -7.51
C ARG A 271 -20.01 45.59 -8.10
N GLY A 272 -19.80 46.65 -7.30
CA GLY A 272 -19.68 48.01 -7.75
C GLY A 272 -18.57 48.12 -8.78
N SER A 273 -18.78 49.01 -9.78
CA SER A 273 -17.80 49.26 -10.84
C SER A 273 -16.40 49.62 -10.22
N TYR A 274 -15.37 49.01 -10.72
CA TYR A 274 -13.99 49.34 -10.35
C TYR A 274 -13.72 50.80 -10.69
N LYS A 275 -13.55 51.68 -9.71
CA LYS A 275 -13.05 53.03 -9.97
C LYS A 275 -11.59 52.92 -10.43
N LYS A 276 -11.31 53.23 -11.69
CA LYS A 276 -9.94 53.48 -12.18
C LYS A 276 -9.34 54.59 -11.33
N LYS A 277 -8.22 54.32 -10.63
CA LYS A 277 -7.37 55.40 -10.08
C LYS A 277 -6.77 56.11 -11.28
N ASN A 278 -7.17 57.35 -11.48
CA ASN A 278 -6.43 58.26 -12.39
C ASN A 278 -5.07 58.53 -11.80
N GLN A 279 -4.05 58.37 -12.61
CA GLN A 279 -2.68 58.82 -12.34
C GLN A 279 -2.63 60.34 -12.27
#